data_6d03bac8dc87fbb2b67a743b39285a5e
#
_entry.id   6d03bac8dc87fbb2b67a743b39285a5e
#
_cell.length_a   1.000
_cell.length_b   1.000
_cell.length_c   1.000
_cell.angle_alpha   90.00
_cell.angle_beta   90.00
_cell.angle_gamma   90.00
#
_symmetry.space_group_name_H-M   'P 1'
#
loop_
_entity.id
_entity.type
_entity.pdbx_description
1 polymer ?
#
loop_
_entity_poly.entity_id
_entity_poly.type
_entity_poly.pdbx_seq_one_letter_code
_entity_poly.pdbx_strand_id
1 'polypeptide(L)'
;DWSWSRGLGEVYKRQVLIDPRLVAMCERSMPGIEFLPAVKGSVQEERFDYHLPMGSLPRLFRSSEEDFSKTRESYLKADMERVEVLRKELGVEGKKVIGISWKSFKSLNTTKKSMDLEQFGRMFDGLDVVLLNLQYGDVNEEIRAFTKGTGIEVLQCSSVNLKEDLDGLGALIALCDLVVSTSNVTIHMAGALGKESWVLLPFAANFWWLIERTDSLWYPTVKLYRQKSLQDWSEILKVVRSDLDQRFENNSYSL
;
A
#
# COMPACT_ATOMS: atom_id res chain seq x y z
N ASP A 1 -21.09 11.12 -6.39
CA ASP A 1 -22.43 11.04 -7.01
C ASP A 1 -22.27 10.80 -8.50
N TRP A 2 -22.39 9.54 -8.94
CA TRP A 2 -22.27 9.10 -10.34
C TRP A 2 -23.62 9.22 -11.09
N SER A 3 -24.47 10.14 -10.67
CA SER A 3 -25.83 10.31 -11.21
C SER A 3 -25.91 11.00 -12.58
N TRP A 4 -24.79 11.34 -13.20
CA TRP A 4 -24.75 12.07 -14.48
C TRP A 4 -25.09 11.25 -15.73
N SER A 5 -25.41 9.97 -15.62
CA SER A 5 -25.76 9.13 -16.76
C SER A 5 -27.23 8.71 -16.83
N ARG A 6 -28.13 9.32 -16.05
CA ARG A 6 -29.57 9.05 -16.18
C ARG A 6 -30.22 10.10 -17.07
N GLY A 7 -30.12 9.97 -18.36
CA GLY A 7 -30.90 10.86 -19.22
C GLY A 7 -30.75 10.74 -20.71
N LEU A 8 -29.66 10.22 -21.20
CA LEU A 8 -29.44 10.00 -22.63
C LEU A 8 -28.94 8.57 -22.80
N GLY A 9 -29.65 7.72 -23.50
CA GLY A 9 -29.38 6.29 -23.66
C GLY A 9 -28.06 5.93 -24.37
N GLU A 10 -27.03 6.71 -24.21
CA GLU A 10 -25.68 6.48 -24.73
C GLU A 10 -24.81 5.85 -23.66
N VAL A 11 -24.44 4.60 -23.90
CA VAL A 11 -23.45 3.88 -23.09
C VAL A 11 -22.06 4.38 -23.48
N TYR A 12 -21.51 5.34 -22.73
CA TYR A 12 -20.12 5.74 -22.91
C TYR A 12 -19.18 4.60 -22.56
N LYS A 13 -18.43 4.13 -23.54
CA LYS A 13 -17.39 3.12 -23.34
C LYS A 13 -16.18 3.81 -22.68
N ARG A 14 -15.86 3.42 -21.46
CA ARG A 14 -14.66 3.88 -20.73
C ARG A 14 -13.63 2.78 -20.69
N GLN A 15 -12.44 3.04 -21.23
CA GLN A 15 -11.33 2.10 -21.27
C GLN A 15 -10.12 2.68 -20.54
N VAL A 16 -9.41 1.85 -19.81
CA VAL A 16 -8.17 2.23 -19.12
C VAL A 16 -7.07 1.23 -19.46
N LEU A 17 -5.98 1.72 -20.05
CA LEU A 17 -4.76 0.93 -20.24
C LEU A 17 -3.97 0.96 -18.93
N ILE A 18 -3.72 -0.21 -18.37
CA ILE A 18 -3.07 -0.35 -17.07
C ILE A 18 -2.07 -1.51 -17.06
N ASP A 19 -1.16 -1.51 -16.08
CA ASP A 19 -0.25 -2.65 -15.86
C ASP A 19 -1.05 -3.96 -15.81
N PRO A 20 -0.68 -4.99 -16.60
CA PRO A 20 -1.42 -6.26 -16.66
C PRO A 20 -1.68 -6.90 -15.30
N ARG A 21 -0.77 -6.72 -14.34
CA ARG A 21 -0.87 -7.27 -12.97
C ARG A 21 -2.00 -6.63 -12.14
N LEU A 22 -2.52 -5.48 -12.55
CA LEU A 22 -3.59 -4.76 -11.86
C LEU A 22 -4.96 -4.97 -12.48
N VAL A 23 -5.07 -5.56 -13.65
CA VAL A 23 -6.33 -5.68 -14.41
C VAL A 23 -7.40 -6.36 -13.56
N ALA A 24 -7.16 -7.54 -13.03
CA ALA A 24 -8.16 -8.31 -12.26
C ALA A 24 -8.67 -7.53 -11.03
N MET A 25 -7.77 -6.88 -10.29
CA MET A 25 -8.13 -6.06 -9.14
C MET A 25 -8.94 -4.83 -9.53
N CYS A 26 -8.59 -4.17 -10.62
CA CYS A 26 -9.28 -2.98 -11.11
C CYS A 26 -10.68 -3.32 -11.65
N GLU A 27 -10.84 -4.40 -12.40
CA GLU A 27 -12.15 -4.90 -12.88
C GLU A 27 -13.09 -5.21 -11.73
N ARG A 28 -12.60 -5.91 -10.69
CA ARG A 28 -13.35 -6.20 -9.47
C ARG A 28 -13.74 -4.92 -8.72
N SER A 29 -12.89 -3.90 -8.76
CA SER A 29 -13.06 -2.67 -7.98
C SER A 29 -13.98 -1.65 -8.65
N MET A 30 -13.97 -1.57 -9.97
CA MET A 30 -14.63 -0.52 -10.75
C MET A 30 -15.43 -1.13 -11.90
N PRO A 31 -16.55 -1.81 -11.61
CA PRO A 31 -17.43 -2.35 -12.65
C PRO A 31 -17.96 -1.20 -13.53
N GLY A 32 -17.97 -1.39 -14.84
CA GLY A 32 -18.36 -0.37 -15.82
C GLY A 32 -17.20 0.43 -16.42
N ILE A 33 -15.97 0.09 -16.05
CA ILE A 33 -14.74 0.52 -16.74
C ILE A 33 -14.08 -0.74 -17.32
N GLU A 34 -13.72 -0.71 -18.59
CA GLU A 34 -12.96 -1.77 -19.24
C GLU A 34 -11.46 -1.53 -19.01
N PHE A 35 -10.80 -2.46 -18.34
CA PHE A 35 -9.36 -2.41 -18.08
C PHE A 35 -8.61 -3.29 -19.08
N LEU A 36 -7.69 -2.70 -19.81
CA LEU A 36 -6.89 -3.38 -20.81
C LEU A 36 -5.42 -3.41 -20.41
N PRO A 37 -4.72 -4.53 -20.64
CA PRO A 37 -3.31 -4.61 -20.33
C PRO A 37 -2.50 -3.66 -21.22
N ALA A 38 -1.74 -2.76 -20.62
CA ALA A 38 -0.81 -1.88 -21.32
C ALA A 38 0.43 -2.67 -21.77
N VAL A 39 0.36 -3.28 -22.95
CA VAL A 39 1.48 -3.97 -23.59
C VAL A 39 2.11 -3.05 -24.63
N LYS A 40 3.44 -3.06 -24.73
CA LYS A 40 4.14 -2.23 -25.72
C LYS A 40 3.64 -2.55 -27.14
N GLY A 41 3.08 -1.56 -27.83
CA GLY A 41 2.49 -1.71 -29.17
C GLY A 41 1.00 -2.06 -29.18
N SER A 42 0.33 -2.17 -28.05
CA SER A 42 -1.12 -2.48 -27.98
C SER A 42 -2.04 -1.27 -28.12
N VAL A 43 -1.51 -0.07 -28.23
CA VAL A 43 -2.30 1.11 -28.57
C VAL A 43 -2.66 1.00 -30.04
N GLN A 44 -3.78 0.34 -30.33
CA GLN A 44 -4.40 0.44 -31.65
C GLN A 44 -4.96 1.87 -31.74
N GLU A 45 -4.68 2.55 -32.85
CA GLU A 45 -5.20 3.89 -33.16
C GLU A 45 -6.73 3.88 -33.40
N GLU A 46 -7.46 3.01 -32.69
CA GLU A 46 -8.88 2.84 -32.85
C GLU A 46 -9.62 3.94 -32.08
N ARG A 47 -10.12 4.90 -32.86
CA ARG A 47 -11.34 5.69 -32.64
C ARG A 47 -11.75 5.95 -31.19
N PHE A 48 -10.93 6.76 -30.50
CA PHE A 48 -11.36 7.38 -29.26
C PHE A 48 -11.83 8.82 -29.55
N ASP A 49 -12.97 9.21 -29.01
CA ASP A 49 -13.39 10.61 -29.06
C ASP A 49 -12.47 11.46 -28.18
N TYR A 50 -12.04 10.90 -27.06
CA TYR A 50 -11.11 11.55 -26.11
C TYR A 50 -10.12 10.55 -25.54
N HIS A 51 -8.91 11.01 -25.33
CA HIS A 51 -7.86 10.25 -24.69
C HIS A 51 -7.04 11.17 -23.78
N LEU A 52 -6.70 10.67 -22.59
CA LEU A 52 -5.94 11.42 -21.61
C LEU A 52 -5.01 10.49 -20.81
N PRO A 53 -3.74 10.86 -20.62
CA PRO A 53 -2.88 10.13 -19.69
C PRO A 53 -3.46 10.16 -18.27
N MET A 54 -3.51 8.99 -17.60
CA MET A 54 -4.09 8.87 -16.26
C MET A 54 -3.45 9.85 -15.26
N GLY A 55 -2.14 10.10 -15.36
CA GLY A 55 -1.43 11.07 -14.52
C GLY A 55 -1.86 12.53 -14.73
N SER A 56 -2.62 12.84 -15.79
CA SER A 56 -3.17 14.18 -16.04
C SER A 56 -4.55 14.39 -15.41
N LEU A 57 -5.24 13.32 -15.00
CA LEU A 57 -6.57 13.42 -14.37
C LEU A 57 -6.60 14.29 -13.12
N PRO A 58 -5.60 14.23 -12.22
CA PRO A 58 -5.58 15.09 -11.04
C PRO A 58 -5.64 16.58 -11.36
N ARG A 59 -5.05 17.02 -12.46
CA ARG A 59 -5.12 18.42 -12.91
C ARG A 59 -6.56 18.89 -13.15
N LEU A 60 -7.46 17.98 -13.52
CA LEU A 60 -8.87 18.27 -13.78
C LEU A 60 -9.75 18.10 -12.55
N PHE A 61 -9.41 17.19 -11.65
CA PHE A 61 -10.29 16.74 -10.57
C PHE A 61 -9.72 16.92 -9.16
N ARG A 62 -8.49 17.44 -9.03
CA ARG A 62 -7.76 17.61 -7.76
C ARG A 62 -6.89 18.85 -7.81
N SER A 63 -7.49 19.99 -8.20
CA SER A 63 -6.81 21.28 -8.37
C SER A 63 -6.60 22.02 -7.06
N SER A 64 -7.38 21.70 -6.03
CA SER A 64 -7.29 22.25 -4.69
C SER A 64 -7.35 21.17 -3.63
N GLU A 65 -7.00 21.48 -2.39
CA GLU A 65 -7.11 20.57 -1.26
C GLU A 65 -8.56 20.17 -0.98
N GLU A 66 -9.50 21.09 -1.18
CA GLU A 66 -10.94 20.84 -1.00
C GLU A 66 -11.47 19.75 -1.93
N ASP A 67 -10.89 19.59 -3.13
CA ASP A 67 -11.28 18.54 -4.07
C ASP A 67 -11.03 17.13 -3.53
N PHE A 68 -10.19 17.00 -2.49
CA PHE A 68 -9.92 15.73 -1.82
C PHE A 68 -10.94 15.39 -0.72
N SER A 69 -11.80 16.32 -0.31
CA SER A 69 -12.83 16.08 0.72
C SER A 69 -13.77 14.92 0.37
N LYS A 70 -13.90 14.58 -0.92
CA LYS A 70 -14.68 13.47 -1.44
C LYS A 70 -13.86 12.20 -1.71
N THR A 71 -12.60 12.17 -1.29
CA THR A 71 -11.76 10.98 -1.46
C THR A 71 -12.33 9.84 -0.63
N ARG A 72 -12.59 8.70 -1.27
CA ARG A 72 -13.08 7.50 -0.59
C ARG A 72 -11.96 6.88 0.23
N GLU A 73 -12.30 6.25 1.34
CA GLU A 73 -11.35 5.49 2.15
C GLU A 73 -10.70 4.36 1.34
N SER A 74 -11.47 3.72 0.45
CA SER A 74 -10.96 2.71 -0.45
C SER A 74 -11.57 2.83 -1.86
N TYR A 75 -10.76 2.58 -2.88
CA TYR A 75 -11.21 2.51 -4.27
C TYR A 75 -10.73 1.24 -4.99
N LEU A 76 -9.87 0.44 -4.36
CA LEU A 76 -9.58 -0.93 -4.77
C LEU A 76 -10.22 -1.92 -3.81
N LYS A 77 -10.50 -3.12 -4.31
CA LYS A 77 -11.06 -4.24 -3.55
C LYS A 77 -10.15 -5.45 -3.67
N ALA A 78 -9.74 -5.99 -2.54
CA ALA A 78 -9.03 -7.26 -2.51
C ALA A 78 -9.97 -8.42 -2.86
N ASP A 79 -9.40 -9.54 -3.29
CA ASP A 79 -10.10 -10.81 -3.40
C ASP A 79 -10.28 -11.43 -2.01
N MET A 80 -11.49 -11.36 -1.47
CA MET A 80 -11.77 -11.80 -0.10
C MET A 80 -11.73 -13.32 0.06
N GLU A 81 -12.01 -14.09 -0.99
CA GLU A 81 -11.85 -15.55 -0.95
C GLU A 81 -10.37 -15.90 -0.81
N ARG A 82 -9.53 -15.23 -1.57
CA ARG A 82 -8.08 -15.38 -1.50
C ARG A 82 -7.52 -14.93 -0.13
N VAL A 83 -8.06 -13.88 0.47
CA VAL A 83 -7.71 -13.44 1.83
C VAL A 83 -7.90 -14.57 2.83
N GLU A 84 -9.07 -15.25 2.80
CA GLU A 84 -9.38 -16.33 3.72
C GLU A 84 -8.49 -17.59 3.49
N VAL A 85 -8.19 -17.89 2.23
CA VAL A 85 -7.24 -18.97 1.90
C VAL A 85 -5.86 -18.66 2.48
N LEU A 86 -5.34 -17.45 2.25
CA LEU A 86 -4.03 -17.04 2.74
C LEU A 86 -3.97 -16.95 4.27
N ARG A 87 -5.06 -16.53 4.93
CA ARG A 87 -5.17 -16.51 6.40
C ARG A 87 -4.96 -17.89 7.00
N LYS A 88 -5.60 -18.90 6.41
CA LYS A 88 -5.45 -20.32 6.83
C LYS A 88 -4.07 -20.86 6.50
N GLU A 89 -3.56 -20.61 5.30
CA GLU A 89 -2.23 -21.04 4.86
C GLU A 89 -1.14 -20.54 5.82
N LEU A 90 -1.26 -19.28 6.24
CA LEU A 90 -0.30 -18.63 7.12
C LEU A 90 -0.52 -18.94 8.62
N GLY A 91 -1.64 -19.56 9.00
CA GLY A 91 -1.98 -19.89 10.39
C GLY A 91 -2.10 -18.65 11.29
N VAL A 92 -2.66 -17.56 10.77
CA VAL A 92 -2.79 -16.28 11.47
C VAL A 92 -4.22 -15.97 11.90
N GLU A 93 -5.10 -16.98 11.96
CA GLU A 93 -6.45 -16.83 12.47
C GLU A 93 -6.44 -16.36 13.94
N GLY A 94 -7.18 -15.29 14.20
CA GLY A 94 -7.27 -14.69 15.55
C GLY A 94 -6.02 -13.94 16.01
N LYS A 95 -4.96 -13.87 15.20
CA LYS A 95 -3.75 -13.12 15.53
C LYS A 95 -3.79 -11.70 14.99
N LYS A 96 -3.07 -10.79 15.64
CA LYS A 96 -2.81 -9.45 15.12
C LYS A 96 -1.66 -9.51 14.14
N VAL A 97 -1.88 -9.05 12.91
CA VAL A 97 -0.91 -9.12 11.81
C VAL A 97 -0.50 -7.73 11.36
N ILE A 98 0.80 -7.46 11.38
CA ILE A 98 1.38 -6.24 10.81
C ILE A 98 2.15 -6.60 9.53
N GLY A 99 1.68 -6.09 8.40
CA GLY A 99 2.40 -6.19 7.13
C GLY A 99 3.56 -5.20 7.07
N ILE A 100 4.74 -5.66 6.71
CA ILE A 100 5.96 -4.82 6.71
C ILE A 100 6.65 -4.77 5.36
N SER A 101 7.14 -3.55 4.99
CA SER A 101 7.97 -3.36 3.80
C SER A 101 8.92 -2.17 4.01
N TRP A 102 10.24 -2.41 4.02
CA TRP A 102 11.25 -1.47 4.55
C TRP A 102 12.18 -0.88 3.51
N LYS A 103 12.14 -1.32 2.25
CA LYS A 103 13.02 -0.80 1.20
C LYS A 103 12.37 -0.73 -0.18
N SER A 104 13.00 0.03 -1.08
CA SER A 104 12.61 0.18 -2.47
C SER A 104 13.78 -0.17 -3.37
N PHE A 105 13.56 -0.98 -4.42
CA PHE A 105 14.62 -1.43 -5.35
C PHE A 105 14.75 -0.58 -6.63
N LYS A 106 13.83 0.33 -6.91
CA LYS A 106 13.69 0.98 -8.23
C LYS A 106 14.05 2.46 -8.31
N SER A 107 14.85 3.02 -7.42
CA SER A 107 15.13 4.46 -7.46
C SER A 107 16.63 4.74 -7.39
N LEU A 108 17.12 5.69 -8.18
CA LEU A 108 18.45 6.30 -8.01
C LEU A 108 18.67 6.87 -6.59
N ASN A 109 17.56 7.04 -5.82
CA ASN A 109 17.53 7.49 -4.44
C ASN A 109 17.12 6.37 -3.47
N THR A 110 17.35 5.10 -3.80
CA THR A 110 16.94 3.95 -2.95
C THR A 110 17.50 4.03 -1.54
N THR A 111 18.75 4.40 -1.41
CA THR A 111 19.44 4.54 -0.10
C THR A 111 18.79 5.58 0.82
N LYS A 112 18.18 6.63 0.26
CA LYS A 112 17.53 7.69 1.05
C LYS A 112 16.15 7.31 1.56
N LYS A 113 15.50 6.32 0.94
CA LYS A 113 14.12 5.89 1.24
C LYS A 113 14.05 4.54 1.93
N SER A 114 15.16 3.82 2.01
CA SER A 114 15.23 2.47 2.53
C SER A 114 15.90 2.46 3.89
N MET A 115 15.49 1.52 4.71
CA MET A 115 16.17 1.12 5.94
C MET A 115 16.64 -0.32 5.81
N ASP A 116 17.60 -0.75 6.63
CA ASP A 116 17.79 -2.17 6.85
C ASP A 116 16.68 -2.72 7.78
N LEU A 117 16.43 -4.02 7.67
CA LEU A 117 15.37 -4.67 8.45
C LEU A 117 15.68 -4.65 9.95
N GLU A 118 16.94 -4.67 10.36
CA GLU A 118 17.31 -4.63 11.78
C GLU A 118 16.87 -3.30 12.41
N GLN A 119 17.19 -2.18 11.77
CA GLN A 119 16.76 -0.86 12.23
C GLN A 119 15.25 -0.72 12.22
N PHE A 120 14.61 -1.12 11.10
CA PHE A 120 13.17 -1.05 10.92
C PHE A 120 12.41 -1.97 11.89
N GLY A 121 12.86 -3.20 12.04
CA GLY A 121 12.15 -4.24 12.78
C GLY A 121 12.20 -4.07 14.31
N ARG A 122 13.21 -3.38 14.85
CA ARG A 122 13.32 -3.15 16.31
C ARG A 122 12.15 -2.36 16.90
N MET A 123 11.41 -1.60 16.08
CA MET A 123 10.21 -0.91 16.58
C MET A 123 9.05 -1.88 16.93
N PHE A 124 9.14 -3.15 16.55
CA PHE A 124 8.13 -4.17 16.88
C PHE A 124 8.52 -5.06 18.06
N ASP A 125 9.69 -4.83 18.66
CA ASP A 125 10.20 -5.65 19.76
C ASP A 125 9.24 -5.67 20.95
N GLY A 126 8.93 -6.88 21.48
CA GLY A 126 8.03 -7.07 22.61
C GLY A 126 6.53 -6.86 22.32
N LEU A 127 6.11 -6.60 21.09
CA LEU A 127 4.70 -6.57 20.72
C LEU A 127 4.17 -8.00 20.48
N ASP A 128 2.95 -8.28 20.96
CA ASP A 128 2.24 -9.53 20.66
C ASP A 128 1.55 -9.45 19.30
N VAL A 129 2.36 -9.50 18.24
CA VAL A 129 1.91 -9.39 16.85
C VAL A 129 2.69 -10.35 15.94
N VAL A 130 2.09 -10.71 14.83
CA VAL A 130 2.76 -11.43 13.74
C VAL A 130 3.25 -10.41 12.71
N LEU A 131 4.54 -10.40 12.40
CA LEU A 131 5.06 -9.62 11.29
C LEU A 131 4.94 -10.43 9.99
N LEU A 132 4.29 -9.86 8.98
CA LEU A 132 4.13 -10.46 7.65
C LEU A 132 4.97 -9.71 6.62
N ASN A 133 5.84 -10.42 5.93
CA ASN A 133 6.65 -9.86 4.85
C ASN A 133 5.79 -9.46 3.65
N LEU A 134 5.76 -8.16 3.34
CA LEU A 134 5.20 -7.59 2.12
C LEU A 134 6.30 -6.97 1.23
N GLN A 135 7.55 -7.16 1.58
CA GLN A 135 8.70 -6.65 0.85
C GLN A 135 9.01 -7.56 -0.34
N TYR A 136 8.86 -7.05 -1.56
CA TYR A 136 9.25 -7.76 -2.78
C TYR A 136 10.77 -7.83 -2.96
N GLY A 137 11.23 -8.76 -3.79
CA GLY A 137 12.64 -9.04 -4.05
C GLY A 137 13.19 -10.10 -3.12
N ASP A 138 14.46 -10.48 -3.33
CA ASP A 138 15.10 -11.46 -2.46
C ASP A 138 15.59 -10.78 -1.17
N VAL A 139 14.91 -11.10 -0.08
CA VAL A 139 15.18 -10.60 1.28
C VAL A 139 15.35 -11.72 2.29
N ASN A 140 15.49 -12.97 1.81
CA ASN A 140 15.53 -14.14 2.67
C ASN A 140 16.71 -14.12 3.65
N GLU A 141 17.89 -13.75 3.19
CA GLU A 141 19.08 -13.66 4.05
C GLU A 141 18.93 -12.56 5.10
N GLU A 142 18.38 -11.41 4.73
CA GLU A 142 18.14 -10.30 5.63
C GLU A 142 17.12 -10.68 6.72
N ILE A 143 16.02 -11.35 6.35
CA ILE A 143 15.02 -11.84 7.31
C ILE A 143 15.64 -12.87 8.26
N ARG A 144 16.41 -13.84 7.74
CA ARG A 144 17.09 -14.83 8.59
C ARG A 144 18.07 -14.20 9.58
N ALA A 145 18.86 -13.22 9.10
CA ALA A 145 19.81 -12.49 9.96
C ALA A 145 19.08 -11.71 11.05
N PHE A 146 17.99 -11.03 10.68
CA PHE A 146 17.14 -10.28 11.61
C PHE A 146 16.53 -11.22 12.67
N THR A 147 15.88 -12.29 12.27
CA THR A 147 15.29 -13.27 13.22
C THR A 147 16.33 -13.88 14.14
N LYS A 148 17.52 -14.24 13.61
CA LYS A 148 18.63 -14.77 14.42
C LYS A 148 19.15 -13.76 15.43
N GLY A 149 19.23 -12.48 15.06
CA GLY A 149 19.78 -11.41 15.90
C GLY A 149 18.81 -10.90 16.97
N THR A 150 17.50 -10.91 16.69
CA THR A 150 16.47 -10.30 17.54
C THR A 150 15.50 -11.28 18.18
N GLY A 151 15.38 -12.50 17.64
CA GLY A 151 14.34 -13.46 18.02
C GLY A 151 12.95 -13.13 17.44
N ILE A 152 12.79 -12.02 16.73
CA ILE A 152 11.51 -11.63 16.12
C ILE A 152 11.33 -12.37 14.80
N GLU A 153 10.25 -13.11 14.68
CA GLU A 153 9.92 -13.85 13.45
C GLU A 153 9.22 -12.94 12.42
N VAL A 154 9.59 -13.10 11.15
CA VAL A 154 8.90 -12.46 10.02
C VAL A 154 8.34 -13.57 9.14
N LEU A 155 7.01 -13.69 9.15
CA LEU A 155 6.29 -14.67 8.36
C LEU A 155 6.37 -14.32 6.87
N GLN A 156 6.58 -15.34 6.03
CA GLN A 156 6.64 -15.18 4.58
C GLN A 156 5.60 -16.08 3.91
N CYS A 157 4.87 -15.52 2.95
CA CYS A 157 3.93 -16.26 2.10
C CYS A 157 4.67 -16.75 0.85
N SER A 158 4.81 -18.07 0.70
CA SER A 158 5.49 -18.67 -0.46
C SER A 158 4.57 -18.82 -1.68
N SER A 159 3.26 -18.83 -1.48
CA SER A 159 2.27 -18.98 -2.55
C SER A 159 2.00 -17.69 -3.34
N VAL A 160 2.52 -16.54 -2.88
CA VAL A 160 2.33 -15.23 -3.51
C VAL A 160 3.68 -14.65 -3.95
N ASN A 161 3.83 -14.41 -5.26
CA ASN A 161 4.95 -13.62 -5.77
C ASN A 161 4.67 -12.14 -5.61
N LEU A 162 5.23 -11.51 -4.57
CA LEU A 162 4.97 -10.11 -4.18
C LEU A 162 5.30 -9.07 -5.29
N LYS A 163 6.05 -9.45 -6.33
CA LYS A 163 6.40 -8.58 -7.44
C LYS A 163 5.49 -8.78 -8.65
N GLU A 164 5.17 -10.02 -8.98
CA GLU A 164 4.44 -10.34 -10.20
C GLU A 164 2.94 -10.53 -9.97
N ASP A 165 2.53 -10.91 -8.75
CA ASP A 165 1.15 -11.15 -8.35
C ASP A 165 0.65 -10.02 -7.44
N LEU A 166 0.28 -8.89 -8.05
CA LEU A 166 -0.21 -7.72 -7.30
C LEU A 166 -1.60 -7.96 -6.69
N ASP A 167 -2.40 -8.85 -7.25
CA ASP A 167 -3.69 -9.21 -6.66
C ASP A 167 -3.50 -10.04 -5.39
N GLY A 168 -2.54 -10.97 -5.39
CA GLY A 168 -2.13 -11.69 -4.19
C GLY A 168 -1.50 -10.78 -3.13
N LEU A 169 -0.67 -9.83 -3.53
CA LEU A 169 -0.16 -8.81 -2.61
C LEU A 169 -1.32 -7.99 -2.00
N GLY A 170 -2.34 -7.65 -2.79
CA GLY A 170 -3.55 -6.99 -2.30
C GLY A 170 -4.30 -7.82 -1.26
N ALA A 171 -4.40 -9.13 -1.46
CA ALA A 171 -5.01 -10.05 -0.51
C ALA A 171 -4.20 -10.15 0.80
N LEU A 172 -2.86 -10.22 0.73
CA LEU A 172 -2.00 -10.18 1.92
C LEU A 172 -2.11 -8.86 2.68
N ILE A 173 -2.19 -7.73 1.99
CA ILE A 173 -2.43 -6.41 2.60
C ILE A 173 -3.79 -6.39 3.30
N ALA A 174 -4.84 -6.89 2.67
CA ALA A 174 -6.19 -6.93 3.25
C ALA A 174 -6.26 -7.81 4.50
N LEU A 175 -5.45 -8.87 4.57
CA LEU A 175 -5.32 -9.77 5.72
C LEU A 175 -4.74 -9.07 6.96
N CYS A 176 -3.86 -8.08 6.78
CA CYS A 176 -3.19 -7.39 7.89
C CYS A 176 -4.15 -6.51 8.71
N ASP A 177 -3.87 -6.32 10.00
CA ASP A 177 -4.53 -5.31 10.84
C ASP A 177 -3.94 -3.91 10.60
N LEU A 178 -2.64 -3.84 10.30
CA LEU A 178 -1.88 -2.63 10.01
C LEU A 178 -0.82 -2.92 8.96
N VAL A 179 -0.51 -1.96 8.09
CA VAL A 179 0.67 -2.01 7.22
C VAL A 179 1.64 -0.90 7.61
N VAL A 180 2.88 -1.26 7.89
CA VAL A 180 3.97 -0.29 8.15
C VAL A 180 5.00 -0.41 7.03
N SER A 181 5.21 0.68 6.30
CA SER A 181 6.07 0.62 5.12
C SER A 181 6.84 1.91 4.89
N THR A 182 7.97 1.82 4.19
CA THR A 182 8.58 2.98 3.54
C THR A 182 7.79 3.35 2.28
N SER A 183 8.12 4.50 1.64
CA SER A 183 7.42 4.97 0.42
C SER A 183 7.76 4.11 -0.80
N ASN A 184 7.00 3.04 -1.00
CA ASN A 184 7.08 2.09 -2.11
C ASN A 184 5.68 1.67 -2.61
N VAL A 185 5.58 0.70 -3.53
CA VAL A 185 4.29 0.26 -4.09
C VAL A 185 3.34 -0.33 -3.04
N THR A 186 3.87 -0.99 -2.01
CA THR A 186 3.06 -1.63 -0.96
C THR A 186 2.17 -0.63 -0.24
N ILE A 187 2.73 0.54 0.15
CA ILE A 187 1.95 1.56 0.86
C ILE A 187 0.90 2.22 -0.03
N HIS A 188 1.17 2.41 -1.32
CA HIS A 188 0.18 2.94 -2.25
C HIS A 188 -0.98 1.95 -2.45
N MET A 189 -0.68 0.67 -2.54
CA MET A 189 -1.70 -0.37 -2.64
C MET A 189 -2.52 -0.48 -1.34
N ALA A 190 -1.87 -0.43 -0.18
CA ALA A 190 -2.54 -0.45 1.11
C ALA A 190 -3.51 0.73 1.27
N GLY A 191 -3.08 1.94 0.93
CA GLY A 191 -3.94 3.11 0.94
C GLY A 191 -5.10 3.01 -0.06
N ALA A 192 -4.86 2.49 -1.28
CA ALA A 192 -5.90 2.28 -2.28
C ALA A 192 -6.95 1.24 -1.85
N LEU A 193 -6.55 0.23 -1.08
CA LEU A 193 -7.42 -0.77 -0.47
C LEU A 193 -8.12 -0.27 0.81
N GLY A 194 -7.84 0.95 1.28
CA GLY A 194 -8.38 1.50 2.52
C GLY A 194 -7.85 0.83 3.77
N LYS A 195 -6.70 0.17 3.69
CA LYS A 195 -6.06 -0.45 4.83
C LYS A 195 -5.41 0.60 5.73
N GLU A 196 -5.65 0.53 7.05
CA GLU A 196 -4.89 1.32 8.01
C GLU A 196 -3.39 1.10 7.77
N SER A 197 -2.67 2.20 7.52
CA SER A 197 -1.29 2.09 7.07
C SER A 197 -0.45 3.26 7.57
N TRP A 198 0.79 2.98 7.92
CA TRP A 198 1.75 3.96 8.39
C TRP A 198 2.95 3.99 7.45
N VAL A 199 3.22 5.15 6.89
CA VAL A 199 4.35 5.32 5.96
C VAL A 199 5.48 6.12 6.59
N LEU A 200 6.67 5.54 6.56
CA LEU A 200 7.90 6.20 6.97
C LEU A 200 8.50 6.91 5.76
N LEU A 201 8.55 8.22 5.82
CA LEU A 201 8.97 9.09 4.73
C LEU A 201 10.36 9.66 4.96
N PRO A 202 11.23 9.70 3.94
CA PRO A 202 12.47 10.45 4.02
C PRO A 202 12.18 11.95 4.17
N PHE A 203 13.19 12.72 4.59
CA PHE A 203 13.11 14.18 4.69
C PHE A 203 12.58 14.82 3.41
N ALA A 204 13.13 14.45 2.26
CA ALA A 204 12.64 14.85 0.94
C ALA A 204 11.84 13.69 0.31
N ALA A 205 10.55 13.64 0.60
CA ALA A 205 9.63 12.65 0.04
C ALA A 205 9.11 13.08 -1.34
N ASN A 206 8.44 12.15 -2.05
CA ASN A 206 7.78 12.45 -3.32
C ASN A 206 6.61 13.44 -3.12
N PHE A 207 6.27 14.19 -4.16
CA PHE A 207 5.29 15.28 -4.14
C PHE A 207 3.88 14.86 -3.68
N TRP A 208 3.45 13.62 -3.93
CA TRP A 208 2.13 13.15 -3.49
C TRP A 208 1.96 13.01 -1.98
N TRP A 209 3.06 13.01 -1.21
CA TRP A 209 3.03 13.04 0.25
C TRP A 209 2.98 14.45 0.82
N LEU A 210 3.06 15.47 -0.03
CA LEU A 210 3.11 16.89 0.32
C LEU A 210 4.17 17.21 1.39
N ILE A 211 4.13 18.40 1.95
CA ILE A 211 5.06 18.87 2.99
C ILE A 211 4.24 19.17 4.26
N GLU A 212 4.85 18.98 5.44
CA GLU A 212 4.28 19.36 6.74
C GLU A 212 2.92 18.75 7.09
N ARG A 213 2.63 17.54 6.58
CA ARG A 213 1.40 16.80 6.89
C ARG A 213 1.71 15.49 7.59
N THR A 214 0.80 15.08 8.45
CA THR A 214 0.79 13.76 9.11
C THR A 214 -0.28 12.81 8.54
N ASP A 215 -1.11 13.30 7.61
CA ASP A 215 -2.16 12.58 6.88
C ASP A 215 -1.91 12.63 5.36
N SER A 216 -2.58 11.78 4.61
CA SER A 216 -2.51 11.74 3.16
C SER A 216 -3.83 12.17 2.54
N LEU A 217 -3.79 13.15 1.62
CA LEU A 217 -4.97 13.53 0.84
C LEU A 217 -5.44 12.42 -0.11
N TRP A 218 -4.49 11.62 -0.62
CA TRP A 218 -4.79 10.54 -1.56
C TRP A 218 -5.34 9.29 -0.89
N TYR A 219 -4.98 9.05 0.37
CA TYR A 219 -5.29 7.83 1.11
C TYR A 219 -5.67 8.17 2.56
N PRO A 220 -6.96 8.37 2.85
CA PRO A 220 -7.40 8.81 4.19
C PRO A 220 -6.98 7.90 5.34
N THR A 221 -6.71 6.62 5.05
CA THR A 221 -6.28 5.61 6.02
C THR A 221 -4.77 5.55 6.25
N VAL A 222 -3.99 6.44 5.58
CA VAL A 222 -2.53 6.43 5.66
C VAL A 222 -2.02 7.56 6.55
N LYS A 223 -1.33 7.21 7.65
CA LYS A 223 -0.62 8.14 8.53
C LYS A 223 0.83 8.32 8.08
N LEU A 224 1.29 9.57 8.05
CA LEU A 224 2.62 9.93 7.55
C LEU A 224 3.59 10.19 8.70
N TYR A 225 4.74 9.53 8.70
CA TYR A 225 5.84 9.73 9.62
C TYR A 225 7.07 10.20 8.84
N ARG A 226 7.41 11.47 8.91
CA ARG A 226 8.46 12.10 8.11
C ARG A 226 9.72 12.36 8.92
N GLN A 227 10.89 12.04 8.32
CA GLN A 227 12.18 12.45 8.87
C GLN A 227 12.25 13.97 9.10
N LYS A 228 12.77 14.38 10.25
CA LYS A 228 13.03 15.79 10.56
C LYS A 228 14.42 16.23 10.05
N SER A 229 15.33 15.30 9.91
CA SER A 229 16.70 15.51 9.42
C SER A 229 17.05 14.48 8.34
N LEU A 230 17.93 14.86 7.44
CA LEU A 230 18.32 14.00 6.32
C LEU A 230 18.99 12.70 6.83
N GLN A 231 18.45 11.56 6.40
CA GLN A 231 18.93 10.22 6.73
C GLN A 231 18.90 9.83 8.23
N ASP A 232 18.24 10.60 9.07
CA ASP A 232 18.02 10.25 10.46
C ASP A 232 16.62 9.67 10.68
N TRP A 233 16.54 8.37 10.93
CA TRP A 233 15.32 7.65 11.25
C TRP A 233 15.07 7.49 12.75
N SER A 234 16.03 7.80 13.60
CA SER A 234 16.02 7.47 15.02
C SER A 234 14.83 8.07 15.77
N GLU A 235 14.52 9.33 15.52
CA GLU A 235 13.41 10.04 16.16
C GLU A 235 12.05 9.50 15.66
N ILE A 236 11.93 9.28 14.37
CA ILE A 236 10.70 8.74 13.75
C ILE A 236 10.39 7.35 14.30
N LEU A 237 11.39 6.48 14.39
CA LEU A 237 11.18 5.11 14.88
C LEU A 237 10.70 5.11 16.34
N LYS A 238 11.14 6.05 17.17
CA LYS A 238 10.63 6.22 18.55
C LYS A 238 9.16 6.63 18.56
N VAL A 239 8.77 7.56 17.70
CA VAL A 239 7.37 8.00 17.58
C VAL A 239 6.48 6.85 17.09
N VAL A 240 6.92 6.16 16.04
CA VAL A 240 6.18 4.99 15.50
C VAL A 240 6.05 3.90 16.56
N ARG A 241 7.12 3.62 17.35
CA ARG A 241 7.07 2.67 18.45
C ARG A 241 6.01 3.06 19.49
N SER A 242 6.02 4.31 19.93
CA SER A 242 5.03 4.81 20.90
C SER A 242 3.59 4.64 20.38
N ASP A 243 3.36 4.92 19.10
CA ASP A 243 2.05 4.76 18.49
C ASP A 243 1.66 3.27 18.34
N LEU A 244 2.64 2.38 18.09
CA LEU A 244 2.42 0.93 18.07
C LEU A 244 2.02 0.41 19.45
N ASP A 245 2.71 0.85 20.51
CA ASP A 245 2.37 0.49 21.89
C ASP A 245 0.91 0.90 22.20
N GLN A 246 0.55 2.14 21.90
CA GLN A 246 -0.84 2.60 22.09
C GLN A 246 -1.84 1.81 21.26
N ARG A 247 -1.51 1.42 20.04
CA ARG A 247 -2.42 0.72 19.12
C ARG A 247 -2.65 -0.75 19.51
N PHE A 248 -1.64 -1.41 20.06
CA PHE A 248 -1.67 -2.84 20.34
C PHE A 248 -1.73 -3.19 21.82
N GLU A 249 -1.21 -2.37 22.75
CA GLU A 249 -1.32 -2.60 24.20
C GLU A 249 -2.69 -2.23 24.75
N ASN A 250 -3.33 -1.17 24.27
CA ASN A 250 -4.68 -0.76 24.73
C ASN A 250 -5.80 -1.75 24.38
N ASN A 251 -5.55 -2.72 23.51
CA ASN A 251 -6.51 -3.78 23.20
C ASN A 251 -6.43 -4.99 24.15
N SER A 252 -5.46 -5.03 25.07
CA SER A 252 -5.31 -6.12 26.05
C SER A 252 -6.26 -5.99 27.26
N TYR A 253 -6.95 -4.87 27.40
CA TYR A 253 -7.86 -4.59 28.52
C TYR A 253 -9.35 -4.58 28.14
N SER A 254 -9.71 -5.01 26.92
CA SER A 254 -11.10 -5.11 26.47
C SER A 254 -11.50 -6.58 26.34
N LEU A 255 -11.65 -7.25 27.49
CA LEU A 255 -12.32 -8.55 27.65
C LEU A 255 -13.35 -8.44 28.76
#